data_2fc74a6e7e196bd4de18f2cd2d624fc2
#
_entry.id   2fc74a6e7e196bd4de18f2cd2d624fc2
#
_cell.length_a   1.000
_cell.length_b   1.000
_cell.length_c   1.000
_cell.angle_alpha   90.00
_cell.angle_beta   90.00
_cell.angle_gamma   90.00
#
_symmetry.space_group_name_H-M   'P 1'
#
loop_
_entity.id
_entity.type
_entity.pdbx_description
1 polymer ?
#
loop_
_entity_poly.entity_id
_entity_poly.type
_entity_poly.pdbx_seq_one_letter_code
_entity_poly.pdbx_strand_id
1 'polypeptide(L)'
;VFNVTPAMSVSVIDVVDQTFVEEIAIDGCAMVYPTGNFSFLSLCGNGRIRHTKLNQSGNLLESSFSDQIFDPMGDPLTEKAARVGGTWYFVSFHGKVVEVDASDDGVSELRTWNALSKKEVKKGWRPGGGQLLAVHDTGTLYLSLNRKGVDSHKLPGERIRAYSIRDQKKIFDIKPAEPVINLVVSSGENPILAA
;
A
#
# COMPACT_ATOMS: atom_id res chain seq x y z
N VAL A 1 6.54 7.10 13.90
CA VAL A 1 5.39 6.31 14.41
C VAL A 1 4.10 7.06 14.09
N PHE A 2 3.13 6.38 13.48
CA PHE A 2 1.80 6.95 13.24
C PHE A 2 0.95 6.88 14.51
N ASN A 3 0.37 8.01 14.92
CA ASN A 3 -0.47 8.13 16.08
C ASN A 3 -1.93 8.34 15.68
N VAL A 4 -2.80 7.45 16.14
CA VAL A 4 -4.25 7.57 16.00
C VAL A 4 -4.78 8.37 17.19
N THR A 5 -4.59 9.66 17.13
CA THR A 5 -5.17 10.61 18.09
C THR A 5 -6.24 11.44 17.36
N PRO A 6 -7.07 12.23 18.04
CA PRO A 6 -8.06 13.06 17.36
C PRO A 6 -7.47 13.94 16.25
N ALA A 7 -6.20 14.33 16.37
CA ALA A 7 -5.50 15.19 15.41
C ALA A 7 -4.60 14.47 14.42
N MET A 8 -4.57 13.12 14.39
CA MET A 8 -3.70 12.33 13.50
C MET A 8 -2.29 12.93 13.35
N SER A 9 -1.26 12.23 13.79
CA SER A 9 0.11 12.74 13.79
C SER A 9 1.14 11.66 13.52
N VAL A 10 2.37 12.08 13.30
CA VAL A 10 3.54 11.22 13.18
C VAL A 10 4.62 11.68 14.16
N SER A 11 4.96 10.80 15.12
CA SER A 11 6.14 11.03 15.98
C SER A 11 7.39 10.60 15.25
N VAL A 12 8.35 11.50 15.14
CA VAL A 12 9.71 11.25 14.64
C VAL A 12 10.62 10.96 15.83
N ILE A 13 11.36 9.86 15.71
CA ILE A 13 12.26 9.38 16.78
C ILE A 13 13.62 9.12 16.15
N ASP A 14 14.67 9.67 16.72
CA ASP A 14 16.05 9.27 16.42
C ASP A 14 16.34 7.95 17.14
N VAL A 15 16.55 6.88 16.36
CA VAL A 15 16.80 5.55 16.92
C VAL A 15 18.24 5.32 17.33
N VAL A 16 19.18 6.16 16.88
CA VAL A 16 20.60 6.12 17.28
C VAL A 16 20.76 6.77 18.65
N ASP A 17 20.27 8.00 18.79
CA ASP A 17 20.34 8.75 20.02
C ASP A 17 19.21 8.41 21.01
N GLN A 18 18.21 7.61 20.56
CA GLN A 18 17.04 7.19 21.32
C GLN A 18 16.23 8.38 21.88
N THR A 19 16.09 9.41 21.06
CA THR A 19 15.42 10.66 21.45
C THR A 19 14.18 10.92 20.57
N PHE A 20 13.16 11.55 21.20
CA PHE A 20 12.06 12.14 20.46
C PHE A 20 12.54 13.41 19.75
N VAL A 21 12.21 13.54 18.47
CA VAL A 21 12.61 14.67 17.63
C VAL A 21 11.46 15.66 17.46
N GLU A 22 10.35 15.20 16.89
CA GLU A 22 9.22 16.07 16.56
C GLU A 22 7.91 15.29 16.46
N GLU A 23 6.80 15.98 16.70
CA GLU A 23 5.43 15.53 16.42
C GLU A 23 4.89 16.30 15.23
N ILE A 24 4.64 15.62 14.12
CA ILE A 24 4.17 16.22 12.85
C ILE A 24 2.67 15.96 12.69
N ALA A 25 1.87 17.01 12.70
CA ALA A 25 0.45 16.91 12.40
C ALA A 25 0.22 16.50 10.93
N ILE A 26 -0.64 15.51 10.70
CA ILE A 26 -1.04 15.03 9.37
C ILE A 26 -2.56 15.00 9.23
N ASP A 27 -3.22 16.08 9.65
CA ASP A 27 -4.67 16.22 9.71
C ASP A 27 -5.37 15.68 8.46
N GLY A 28 -6.35 14.80 8.68
CA GLY A 28 -7.12 14.17 7.61
C GLY A 28 -6.37 13.10 6.81
N CYS A 29 -5.12 12.77 7.19
CA CYS A 29 -4.34 11.71 6.58
C CYS A 29 -3.95 10.65 7.61
N ALA A 30 -3.56 9.47 7.14
CA ALA A 30 -3.23 8.32 7.98
C ALA A 30 -2.06 7.52 7.42
N MET A 31 -1.43 6.74 8.28
CA MET A 31 -0.32 5.84 7.98
C MET A 31 0.98 6.55 7.63
N VAL A 32 2.06 5.77 7.63
CA VAL A 32 3.41 6.20 7.26
C VAL A 32 4.01 5.17 6.31
N TYR A 33 4.27 5.59 5.09
CA TYR A 33 4.93 4.79 4.06
C TYR A 33 6.27 5.46 3.72
N PRO A 34 7.41 4.93 4.20
CA PRO A 34 8.70 5.59 4.00
C PRO A 34 9.06 5.66 2.51
N THR A 35 9.55 6.81 2.09
CA THR A 35 10.12 7.05 0.76
C THR A 35 11.61 7.33 0.92
N GLY A 36 12.35 7.87 0.08
CA GLY A 36 13.74 8.23 0.24
C GLY A 36 14.37 8.12 1.64
N ASN A 37 15.35 8.94 1.95
CA ASN A 37 16.08 8.87 3.22
C ASN A 37 15.35 9.60 4.37
N PHE A 38 14.69 10.72 4.07
CA PHE A 38 14.05 11.59 5.07
C PHE A 38 12.67 12.02 4.60
N SER A 39 11.87 11.08 4.10
CA SER A 39 10.51 11.39 3.65
C SER A 39 9.55 10.21 3.78
N PHE A 40 8.27 10.51 3.81
CA PHE A 40 7.21 9.50 3.86
C PHE A 40 5.91 9.99 3.22
N LEU A 41 5.06 9.02 2.87
CA LEU A 41 3.71 9.25 2.40
C LEU A 41 2.69 8.96 3.48
N SER A 42 1.53 9.62 3.38
CA SER A 42 0.31 9.29 4.14
C SER A 42 -0.90 9.32 3.21
N LEU A 43 -1.86 8.42 3.41
CA LEU A 43 -3.12 8.39 2.67
C LEU A 43 -4.10 9.36 3.30
N CYS A 44 -4.77 10.20 2.50
CA CYS A 44 -5.68 11.21 3.00
C CYS A 44 -7.14 10.88 2.67
N GLY A 45 -8.06 11.25 3.57
CA GLY A 45 -9.49 10.98 3.44
C GLY A 45 -10.18 11.70 2.26
N ASN A 46 -9.49 12.59 1.57
CA ASN A 46 -9.93 13.23 0.32
C ASN A 46 -9.42 12.53 -0.95
N GLY A 47 -8.79 11.34 -0.82
CA GLY A 47 -8.27 10.56 -1.94
C GLY A 47 -6.91 11.02 -2.48
N ARG A 48 -6.26 11.95 -1.80
CA ARG A 48 -4.90 12.40 -2.11
C ARG A 48 -3.87 11.65 -1.28
N ILE A 49 -2.61 11.74 -1.68
CA ILE A 49 -1.47 11.28 -0.90
C ILE A 49 -0.67 12.51 -0.46
N ARG A 50 -0.42 12.61 0.84
CA ARG A 50 0.47 13.61 1.41
C ARG A 50 1.89 13.08 1.34
N HIS A 51 2.81 13.88 0.82
CA HIS A 51 4.25 13.67 0.90
C HIS A 51 4.82 14.62 1.94
N THR A 52 5.56 14.07 2.90
CA THR A 52 6.20 14.83 3.99
C THR A 52 7.70 14.61 3.91
N LYS A 53 8.46 15.70 3.85
CA LYS A 53 9.92 15.70 3.87
C LYS A 53 10.43 16.20 5.21
N LEU A 54 11.47 15.58 5.69
CA LEU A 54 12.21 15.94 6.90
C LEU A 54 13.61 16.44 6.51
N ASN A 55 14.19 17.28 7.35
CA ASN A 55 15.61 17.59 7.26
C ASN A 55 16.45 16.45 7.87
N GLN A 56 17.78 16.57 7.79
CA GLN A 56 18.70 15.56 8.31
C GLN A 56 18.61 15.35 9.84
N SER A 57 18.06 16.30 10.56
CA SER A 57 17.80 16.18 12.00
C SER A 57 16.42 15.61 12.33
N GLY A 58 15.65 15.21 11.31
CA GLY A 58 14.31 14.61 11.49
C GLY A 58 13.18 15.63 11.65
N ASN A 59 13.44 16.93 11.57
CA ASN A 59 12.38 17.94 11.69
C ASN A 59 11.66 18.14 10.35
N LEU A 60 10.39 18.53 10.42
CA LEU A 60 9.57 18.84 9.26
C LEU A 60 10.23 19.93 8.40
N LEU A 61 10.46 19.62 7.13
CA LEU A 61 10.97 20.56 6.16
C LEU A 61 9.84 21.12 5.27
N GLU A 62 9.07 20.24 4.66
CA GLU A 62 7.94 20.62 3.80
C GLU A 62 6.90 19.50 3.70
N SER A 63 5.69 19.85 3.28
CA SER A 63 4.64 18.90 2.89
C SER A 63 3.96 19.33 1.61
N SER A 64 3.68 18.37 0.75
CA SER A 64 2.91 18.55 -0.48
C SER A 64 1.84 17.48 -0.63
N PHE A 65 0.93 17.66 -1.58
CA PHE A 65 -0.15 16.72 -1.85
C PHE A 65 -0.18 16.39 -3.34
N SER A 66 -0.44 15.12 -3.65
CA SER A 66 -0.75 14.69 -5.01
C SER A 66 -2.08 15.28 -5.49
N ASP A 67 -2.41 15.09 -6.77
CA ASP A 67 -3.79 15.09 -7.22
C ASP A 67 -4.60 13.99 -6.54
N GLN A 68 -5.92 13.98 -6.72
CA GLN A 68 -6.74 12.88 -6.22
C GLN A 68 -6.42 11.60 -7.00
N ILE A 69 -5.90 10.58 -6.30
CA ILE A 69 -5.43 9.30 -6.87
C ILE A 69 -6.46 8.19 -6.69
N PHE A 70 -7.28 8.24 -5.64
CA PHE A 70 -8.28 7.21 -5.35
C PHE A 70 -9.59 7.80 -4.86
N ASP A 71 -10.66 6.99 -4.90
CA ASP A 71 -11.98 7.35 -4.36
C ASP A 71 -12.12 6.78 -2.94
N PRO A 72 -11.98 7.61 -1.89
CA PRO A 72 -12.01 7.13 -0.52
C PRO A 72 -13.38 6.65 -0.06
N MET A 73 -14.46 7.03 -0.76
CA MET A 73 -15.82 6.66 -0.40
C MET A 73 -16.35 5.48 -1.21
N GLY A 74 -16.06 5.43 -2.51
CA GLY A 74 -16.59 4.39 -3.39
C GLY A 74 -15.68 3.18 -3.53
N ASP A 75 -14.35 3.38 -3.52
CA ASP A 75 -13.36 2.31 -3.66
C ASP A 75 -12.05 2.66 -2.94
N PRO A 76 -12.06 2.70 -1.59
CA PRO A 76 -10.91 3.11 -0.81
C PRO A 76 -9.71 2.17 -1.01
N LEU A 77 -8.50 2.73 -0.86
CA LEU A 77 -7.29 1.92 -0.80
C LEU A 77 -7.20 1.18 0.54
N THR A 78 -6.68 -0.04 0.50
CA THR A 78 -6.29 -0.71 1.73
C THR A 78 -5.01 -0.07 2.27
N GLU A 79 -4.84 -0.09 3.58
CA GLU A 79 -3.62 0.39 4.23
C GLU A 79 -2.42 -0.55 4.03
N LYS A 80 -2.65 -1.71 3.42
CA LYS A 80 -1.63 -2.72 3.17
C LYS A 80 -1.00 -2.49 1.80
N ALA A 81 0.20 -1.94 1.82
CA ALA A 81 0.96 -1.66 0.61
C ALA A 81 2.23 -2.50 0.54
N ALA A 82 2.82 -2.55 -0.65
CA ALA A 82 4.14 -3.13 -0.89
C ALA A 82 5.01 -2.14 -1.67
N ARG A 83 6.32 -2.21 -1.50
CA ARG A 83 7.27 -1.32 -2.17
C ARG A 83 8.35 -2.11 -2.88
N VAL A 84 8.66 -1.69 -4.11
CA VAL A 84 9.85 -2.14 -4.84
C VAL A 84 10.53 -0.92 -5.46
N GLY A 85 11.81 -0.75 -5.15
CA GLY A 85 12.55 0.45 -5.55
C GLY A 85 11.91 1.73 -5.00
N GLY A 86 11.64 2.68 -5.88
CA GLY A 86 10.93 3.93 -5.56
C GLY A 86 9.40 3.83 -5.62
N THR A 87 8.84 2.71 -6.10
CA THR A 87 7.41 2.59 -6.37
C THR A 87 6.67 1.90 -5.23
N TRP A 88 5.62 2.53 -4.74
CA TRP A 88 4.64 1.95 -3.85
C TRP A 88 3.46 1.37 -4.64
N TYR A 89 3.02 0.20 -4.24
CA TYR A 89 1.85 -0.51 -4.79
C TYR A 89 0.77 -0.57 -3.73
N PHE A 90 -0.37 0.01 -4.03
CA PHE A 90 -1.58 -0.06 -3.23
C PHE A 90 -2.64 -0.87 -3.96
N VAL A 91 -3.59 -1.40 -3.22
CA VAL A 91 -4.77 -2.04 -3.82
C VAL A 91 -6.04 -1.52 -3.16
N SER A 92 -7.06 -1.24 -3.97
CA SER A 92 -8.37 -0.81 -3.49
C SER A 92 -9.22 -2.00 -3.02
N PHE A 93 -10.31 -1.72 -2.32
CA PHE A 93 -11.26 -2.74 -1.87
C PHE A 93 -11.89 -3.53 -3.02
N HIS A 94 -11.99 -2.94 -4.22
CA HIS A 94 -12.49 -3.62 -5.41
C HIS A 94 -11.39 -4.24 -6.28
N GLY A 95 -10.13 -4.20 -5.84
CA GLY A 95 -9.01 -4.82 -6.53
C GLY A 95 -8.43 -3.99 -7.68
N LYS A 96 -8.52 -2.66 -7.58
CA LYS A 96 -7.77 -1.75 -8.41
C LYS A 96 -6.37 -1.59 -7.82
N VAL A 97 -5.33 -1.85 -8.59
CA VAL A 97 -3.93 -1.60 -8.20
C VAL A 97 -3.57 -0.18 -8.59
N VAL A 98 -2.98 0.55 -7.67
CA VAL A 98 -2.47 1.91 -7.85
C VAL A 98 -0.98 1.90 -7.61
N GLU A 99 -0.22 2.28 -8.63
CA GLU A 99 1.24 2.41 -8.60
C GLU A 99 1.60 3.88 -8.38
N VAL A 100 2.34 4.15 -7.32
CA VAL A 100 2.70 5.50 -6.89
C VAL A 100 4.21 5.63 -6.88
N ASP A 101 4.73 6.55 -7.67
CA ASP A 101 6.12 6.97 -7.51
C ASP A 101 6.25 7.94 -6.35
N ALA A 102 7.26 7.72 -5.56
CA ALA A 102 7.56 8.53 -4.39
C ALA A 102 9.06 8.84 -4.39
N SER A 103 9.42 9.85 -5.15
CA SER A 103 10.76 10.42 -5.18
C SER A 103 10.88 11.59 -4.19
N ASP A 104 12.10 12.09 -4.02
CA ASP A 104 12.34 13.29 -3.22
C ASP A 104 11.68 14.55 -3.82
N ASP A 105 11.29 14.51 -5.10
CA ASP A 105 10.64 15.64 -5.79
C ASP A 105 9.11 15.65 -5.60
N GLY A 106 8.54 14.61 -5.03
CA GLY A 106 7.10 14.54 -4.74
C GLY A 106 6.48 13.18 -4.98
N VAL A 107 5.17 13.20 -5.11
CA VAL A 107 4.32 12.02 -5.33
C VAL A 107 3.55 12.16 -6.61
N SER A 108 3.60 11.13 -7.45
CA SER A 108 2.76 11.02 -8.65
C SER A 108 2.17 9.63 -8.82
N GLU A 109 0.95 9.56 -9.34
CA GLU A 109 0.38 8.31 -9.84
C GLU A 109 1.12 7.90 -11.11
N LEU A 110 1.73 6.71 -11.11
CA LEU A 110 2.36 6.15 -12.32
C LEU A 110 1.32 5.47 -13.20
N ARG A 111 0.56 4.57 -12.60
CA ARG A 111 -0.45 3.78 -13.30
C ARG A 111 -1.52 3.30 -12.34
N THR A 112 -2.72 3.10 -12.92
CA THR A 112 -3.81 2.40 -12.25
C THR A 112 -4.39 1.33 -13.18
N TRP A 113 -4.61 0.13 -12.65
CA TRP A 113 -5.18 -0.98 -13.40
C TRP A 113 -6.01 -1.92 -12.50
N ASN A 114 -6.86 -2.76 -13.11
CA ASN A 114 -7.77 -3.62 -12.38
C ASN A 114 -7.22 -5.05 -12.30
N ALA A 115 -6.85 -5.51 -11.10
CA ALA A 115 -6.52 -6.90 -10.82
C ALA A 115 -7.78 -7.80 -10.85
N LEU A 116 -8.94 -7.23 -10.50
CA LEU A 116 -10.23 -7.90 -10.59
C LEU A 116 -11.10 -7.28 -11.68
N SER A 117 -11.71 -8.13 -12.50
CA SER A 117 -12.70 -7.70 -13.49
C SER A 117 -14.00 -7.27 -12.80
N LYS A 118 -14.79 -6.42 -13.46
CA LYS A 118 -16.14 -6.04 -12.98
C LYS A 118 -17.02 -7.24 -12.69
N LYS A 119 -16.88 -8.35 -13.44
CA LYS A 119 -17.62 -9.59 -13.25
C LYS A 119 -17.20 -10.31 -11.95
N GLU A 120 -15.92 -10.31 -11.63
CA GLU A 120 -15.39 -10.90 -10.39
C GLU A 120 -15.84 -10.08 -9.17
N VAL A 121 -15.74 -8.74 -9.24
CA VAL A 121 -16.23 -7.84 -8.19
C VAL A 121 -17.73 -8.06 -7.91
N LYS A 122 -18.55 -8.18 -8.98
CA LYS A 122 -19.99 -8.51 -8.85
C LYS A 122 -20.25 -9.89 -8.24
N LYS A 123 -19.33 -10.85 -8.42
CA LYS A 123 -19.39 -12.18 -7.80
C LYS A 123 -18.87 -12.20 -6.35
N GLY A 124 -18.53 -11.05 -5.79
CA GLY A 124 -18.09 -10.91 -4.41
C GLY A 124 -16.58 -11.09 -4.20
N TRP A 125 -15.78 -11.21 -5.26
CA TRP A 125 -14.33 -11.25 -5.10
C TRP A 125 -13.77 -9.91 -4.61
N ARG A 126 -12.88 -9.98 -3.61
CA ARG A 126 -12.21 -8.83 -2.99
C ARG A 126 -10.78 -9.20 -2.61
N PRO A 127 -9.85 -8.22 -2.63
CA PRO A 127 -8.61 -8.36 -1.87
C PRO A 127 -8.91 -8.59 -0.40
N GLY A 128 -8.16 -9.46 0.26
CA GLY A 128 -8.38 -9.74 1.69
C GLY A 128 -7.17 -10.35 2.38
N GLY A 129 -7.06 -10.06 3.66
CA GLY A 129 -5.99 -10.52 4.53
C GLY A 129 -5.43 -9.40 5.41
N GLY A 130 -4.51 -9.75 6.30
CA GLY A 130 -3.75 -8.80 7.11
C GLY A 130 -2.70 -8.07 6.27
N GLN A 131 -1.80 -8.80 5.60
CA GLN A 131 -0.91 -8.30 4.54
C GLN A 131 -1.31 -8.98 3.23
N LEU A 132 -2.23 -8.38 2.52
CA LEU A 132 -2.88 -8.98 1.35
C LEU A 132 -2.11 -8.82 0.03
N LEU A 133 -1.04 -8.03 0.04
CA LEU A 133 -0.26 -7.65 -1.15
C LEU A 133 1.22 -7.88 -0.90
N ALA A 134 1.91 -8.52 -1.85
CA ALA A 134 3.36 -8.59 -1.91
C ALA A 134 3.83 -8.33 -3.34
N VAL A 135 4.99 -7.72 -3.50
CA VAL A 135 5.58 -7.42 -4.82
C VAL A 135 7.03 -7.86 -4.84
N HIS A 136 7.43 -8.55 -5.91
CA HIS A 136 8.80 -8.96 -6.16
C HIS A 136 9.47 -8.02 -7.17
N ASP A 137 10.78 -7.79 -7.03
CA ASP A 137 11.58 -6.87 -7.84
C ASP A 137 11.66 -7.26 -9.33
N THR A 138 11.41 -8.53 -9.67
CA THR A 138 11.24 -8.98 -11.06
C THR A 138 9.94 -8.52 -11.73
N GLY A 139 9.11 -7.76 -11.03
CA GLY A 139 7.86 -7.20 -11.57
C GLY A 139 6.66 -8.12 -11.42
N THR A 140 6.64 -8.98 -10.40
CA THR A 140 5.47 -9.82 -10.07
C THR A 140 4.77 -9.31 -8.83
N LEU A 141 3.46 -9.04 -8.95
CA LEU A 141 2.59 -8.67 -7.85
C LEU A 141 1.74 -9.87 -7.44
N TYR A 142 1.74 -10.19 -6.15
CA TYR A 142 0.93 -11.25 -5.54
C TYR A 142 -0.19 -10.63 -4.72
N LEU A 143 -1.41 -11.14 -4.90
CA LEU A 143 -2.60 -10.61 -4.25
C LEU A 143 -3.42 -11.74 -3.64
N SER A 144 -3.69 -11.62 -2.34
CA SER A 144 -4.61 -12.49 -1.63
C SER A 144 -6.04 -12.05 -1.87
N LEU A 145 -6.91 -13.00 -2.18
CA LEU A 145 -8.30 -12.75 -2.57
C LEU A 145 -9.26 -13.66 -1.80
N ASN A 146 -10.41 -13.13 -1.40
CA ASN A 146 -11.54 -13.90 -0.90
C ASN A 146 -12.82 -13.61 -1.70
N ARG A 147 -13.87 -14.41 -1.48
CA ARG A 147 -15.17 -14.25 -2.13
C ARG A 147 -16.27 -13.96 -1.11
N LYS A 148 -16.00 -13.05 -0.17
CA LYS A 148 -16.91 -12.73 0.94
C LYS A 148 -17.73 -11.44 0.72
N GLY A 149 -17.50 -10.73 -0.41
CA GLY A 149 -18.24 -9.53 -0.76
C GLY A 149 -17.74 -8.27 -0.06
N VAL A 150 -18.64 -7.32 0.14
CA VAL A 150 -18.34 -6.02 0.76
C VAL A 150 -17.76 -6.23 2.17
N ASP A 151 -16.86 -5.32 2.59
CA ASP A 151 -16.20 -5.29 3.90
C ASP A 151 -15.35 -6.53 4.26
N SER A 152 -14.96 -7.30 3.24
CA SER A 152 -14.17 -8.52 3.44
C SER A 152 -12.65 -8.32 3.36
N HIS A 153 -12.17 -7.09 3.24
CA HIS A 153 -10.74 -6.77 3.07
C HIS A 153 -9.84 -7.22 4.23
N LYS A 154 -10.40 -7.45 5.42
CA LYS A 154 -9.68 -8.00 6.59
C LYS A 154 -9.84 -9.51 6.76
N LEU A 155 -10.72 -10.14 5.98
CA LEU A 155 -10.93 -11.58 6.05
C LEU A 155 -9.84 -12.33 5.30
N PRO A 156 -9.43 -13.53 5.79
CA PRO A 156 -8.42 -14.33 5.11
C PRO A 156 -8.75 -14.62 3.65
N GLY A 157 -7.69 -14.63 2.82
CA GLY A 157 -7.81 -14.99 1.41
C GLY A 157 -7.93 -16.49 1.20
N GLU A 158 -8.74 -16.88 0.24
CA GLU A 158 -8.92 -18.27 -0.21
C GLU A 158 -8.24 -18.56 -1.55
N ARG A 159 -7.64 -17.51 -2.15
CA ARG A 159 -6.86 -17.58 -3.40
C ARG A 159 -5.67 -16.66 -3.32
N ILE A 160 -4.57 -17.08 -3.94
CA ILE A 160 -3.42 -16.22 -4.23
C ILE A 160 -3.32 -16.09 -5.74
N ARG A 161 -3.25 -14.85 -6.20
CA ARG A 161 -3.15 -14.56 -7.62
C ARG A 161 -1.91 -13.72 -7.91
N ALA A 162 -1.12 -14.14 -8.90
CA ALA A 162 0.05 -13.40 -9.36
C ALA A 162 -0.26 -12.65 -10.65
N TYR A 163 0.32 -11.47 -10.77
CA TYR A 163 0.21 -10.59 -11.93
C TYR A 163 1.57 -10.12 -12.41
N SER A 164 1.77 -10.04 -13.72
CA SER A 164 2.84 -9.26 -14.33
C SER A 164 2.47 -7.77 -14.19
N ILE A 165 3.29 -7.01 -13.47
CA ILE A 165 3.12 -5.56 -13.33
C ILE A 165 3.28 -4.89 -14.70
N ARG A 166 4.26 -5.34 -15.50
CA ARG A 166 4.54 -4.81 -16.83
C ARG A 166 3.33 -4.91 -17.76
N ASP A 167 2.72 -6.10 -17.83
CA ASP A 167 1.65 -6.41 -18.78
C ASP A 167 0.27 -6.25 -18.16
N GLN A 168 0.18 -6.05 -16.83
CA GLN A 168 -1.06 -5.98 -16.06
C GLN A 168 -1.94 -7.23 -16.24
N LYS A 169 -1.29 -8.38 -16.46
CA LYS A 169 -1.96 -9.65 -16.73
C LYS A 169 -1.73 -10.66 -15.63
N LYS A 170 -2.76 -11.43 -15.38
CA LYS A 170 -2.67 -12.57 -14.48
C LYS A 170 -1.71 -13.61 -15.00
N ILE A 171 -0.75 -14.03 -14.17
CA ILE A 171 0.22 -15.10 -14.45
C ILE A 171 -0.35 -16.44 -13.98
N PHE A 172 -0.76 -16.51 -12.70
CA PHE A 172 -1.38 -17.70 -12.14
C PHE A 172 -2.42 -17.35 -11.06
N ASP A 173 -3.16 -18.38 -10.65
CA ASP A 173 -4.20 -18.30 -9.63
C ASP A 173 -4.23 -19.65 -8.91
N ILE A 174 -3.83 -19.69 -7.65
CA ILE A 174 -3.76 -20.90 -6.84
C ILE A 174 -4.69 -20.82 -5.64
N LYS A 175 -5.19 -21.99 -5.24
CA LYS A 175 -5.93 -22.17 -4.00
C LYS A 175 -4.97 -22.76 -2.98
N PRO A 176 -4.58 -22.02 -1.93
CA PRO A 176 -3.78 -22.57 -0.84
C PRO A 176 -4.56 -23.63 -0.08
N ALA A 177 -3.86 -24.48 0.70
CA ALA A 177 -4.48 -25.50 1.54
C ALA A 177 -5.30 -24.86 2.67
N GLU A 178 -4.76 -23.79 3.26
CA GLU A 178 -5.40 -23.03 4.33
C GLU A 178 -5.63 -21.58 3.90
N PRO A 179 -6.60 -20.87 4.50
CA PRO A 179 -6.85 -19.46 4.23
C PRO A 179 -5.64 -18.58 4.58
N VAL A 180 -5.30 -17.67 3.68
CA VAL A 180 -4.13 -16.80 3.77
C VAL A 180 -4.45 -15.50 4.50
N ILE A 181 -3.66 -15.20 5.53
CA ILE A 181 -3.76 -13.94 6.27
C ILE A 181 -2.72 -12.94 5.77
N ASN A 182 -1.48 -13.38 5.57
CA ASN A 182 -0.39 -12.50 5.16
C ASN A 182 0.36 -13.08 3.98
N LEU A 183 0.88 -12.20 3.11
CA LEU A 183 1.78 -12.55 2.02
C LEU A 183 3.12 -11.86 2.23
N VAL A 184 4.20 -12.61 2.04
CA VAL A 184 5.54 -12.07 1.89
C VAL A 184 6.27 -12.85 0.81
N VAL A 185 7.05 -12.14 -0.01
CA VAL A 185 7.89 -12.74 -1.04
C VAL A 185 9.35 -12.44 -0.74
N SER A 186 10.21 -13.46 -0.85
CA SER A 186 11.66 -13.28 -0.70
C SER A 186 12.22 -12.50 -1.90
N SER A 187 13.37 -11.85 -1.71
CA SER A 187 14.15 -11.26 -2.78
C SER A 187 14.95 -12.32 -3.55
N GLY A 188 15.55 -11.91 -4.69
CA GLY A 188 16.46 -12.74 -5.49
C GLY A 188 15.80 -13.44 -6.67
N GLU A 189 16.60 -14.15 -7.46
CA GLU A 189 16.18 -14.72 -8.76
C GLU A 189 15.16 -15.86 -8.64
N ASN A 190 15.15 -16.58 -7.53
CA ASN A 190 14.24 -17.70 -7.26
C ASN A 190 13.36 -17.39 -6.04
N PRO A 191 12.37 -16.50 -6.19
CA PRO A 191 11.58 -16.06 -5.07
C PRO A 191 10.70 -17.16 -4.47
N ILE A 192 10.61 -17.16 -3.16
CA ILE A 192 9.66 -17.97 -2.40
C ILE A 192 8.55 -17.04 -1.91
N LEU A 193 7.32 -17.40 -2.20
CA LEU A 193 6.14 -16.77 -1.62
C LEU A 193 5.70 -17.56 -0.40
N ALA A 194 5.76 -16.92 0.77
CA ALA A 194 5.18 -17.44 2.00
C ALA A 194 3.80 -16.80 2.24
N ALA A 195 2.85 -17.62 2.70
CA ALA A 195 1.46 -17.23 2.85
C ALA A 195 0.83 -17.89 4.09
#